data_97b01a5890044db6de42e7afb0821455
#
_entry.id   97b01a5890044db6de42e7afb0821455
#
_cell.length_a   1.000
_cell.length_b   1.000
_cell.length_c   1.000
_cell.angle_alpha   90.00
_cell.angle_beta   90.00
_cell.angle_gamma   90.00
#
_symmetry.space_group_name_H-M   'P 1'
#
loop_
_entity.id
_entity.type
_entity.pdbx_description
1 polymer ?
#
loop_
_entity_poly.entity_id
_entity_poly.type
_entity_poly.pdbx_seq_one_letter_code
_entity_poly.pdbx_strand_id
1 'polypeptide(L)'
;MTVKELYEKVVNGIIISDIELQRAIVYDADKQALVIDSIYNGIPLPAFYLWQREDGKLEVLDGKQRIEAIKKFKQGNLLYEGKTWKAYAYDSDLQQVVDNTKLTTIICSGTEEKKREIFNRINTLGVSLSKFEVLNGLYHGNYIEGLNDYFAQDANVRKVLPNATVDRGDNKYHLYVGAK
;
A
#
# COMPACT_ATOMS: atom_id res chain seq x y z
N MET A 1 -3.93 14.87 8.24
CA MET A 1 -3.59 14.68 9.68
C MET A 1 -2.16 14.18 9.80
N THR A 2 -1.52 14.30 10.96
CA THR A 2 -0.19 13.72 11.20
C THR A 2 -0.28 12.24 11.56
N VAL A 3 0.84 11.52 11.51
CA VAL A 3 0.92 10.12 11.97
C VAL A 3 0.53 10.00 13.44
N LYS A 4 0.98 10.95 14.29
CA LYS A 4 0.61 10.99 15.71
C LYS A 4 -0.91 11.13 15.89
N GLU A 5 -1.53 12.11 15.22
CA GLU A 5 -2.98 12.32 15.29
C GLU A 5 -3.78 11.11 14.79
N LEU A 6 -3.31 10.47 13.71
CA LEU A 6 -3.93 9.24 13.20
C LEU A 6 -3.90 8.14 14.25
N TYR A 7 -2.71 7.88 14.82
CA TYR A 7 -2.52 6.86 15.85
C TYR A 7 -3.40 7.11 17.09
N GLU A 8 -3.41 8.33 17.60
CA GLU A 8 -4.23 8.71 18.76
C GLU A 8 -5.73 8.49 18.48
N LYS A 9 -6.20 8.88 17.30
CA LYS A 9 -7.61 8.67 16.89
C LYS A 9 -7.96 7.19 16.76
N VAL A 10 -7.04 6.35 16.31
CA VAL A 10 -7.25 4.89 16.22
C VAL A 10 -7.30 4.26 17.60
N VAL A 11 -6.34 4.60 18.48
CA VAL A 11 -6.29 4.04 19.86
C VAL A 11 -7.50 4.47 20.68
N ASN A 12 -7.96 5.71 20.50
CA ASN A 12 -9.14 6.24 21.19
C ASN A 12 -10.49 5.80 20.57
N GLY A 13 -10.48 4.95 19.54
CA GLY A 13 -11.69 4.44 18.87
C GLY A 13 -12.49 5.49 18.11
N ILE A 14 -11.87 6.63 17.78
CA ILE A 14 -12.43 7.66 16.89
C ILE A 14 -12.33 7.19 15.44
N ILE A 15 -11.20 6.54 15.06
CA ILE A 15 -11.05 5.87 13.78
C ILE A 15 -11.24 4.37 14.01
N ILE A 16 -12.23 3.79 13.33
CA ILE A 16 -12.58 2.37 13.39
C ILE A 16 -11.94 1.68 12.20
N SER A 17 -11.00 0.78 12.45
CA SER A 17 -10.33 -0.02 11.43
C SER A 17 -10.84 -1.46 11.31
N ASP A 18 -11.65 -1.93 12.29
CA ASP A 18 -12.21 -3.27 12.31
C ASP A 18 -13.55 -3.31 11.60
N ILE A 19 -13.53 -3.61 10.31
CA ILE A 19 -14.74 -3.84 9.52
C ILE A 19 -14.63 -5.21 8.88
N GLU A 20 -15.68 -6.02 9.08
CA GLU A 20 -15.79 -7.40 8.57
C GLU A 20 -15.71 -7.52 7.03
N LEU A 21 -15.84 -6.41 6.30
CA LEU A 21 -15.92 -6.37 4.83
C LEU A 21 -14.56 -6.38 4.11
N GLN A 22 -13.44 -6.23 4.80
CA GLN A 22 -12.14 -6.18 4.15
C GLN A 22 -11.42 -7.53 4.18
N ARG A 23 -11.04 -8.00 2.98
CA ARG A 23 -10.28 -9.23 2.78
C ARG A 23 -9.06 -9.32 3.68
N ALA A 24 -8.83 -10.50 4.24
CA ALA A 24 -7.71 -10.85 5.11
C ALA A 24 -6.35 -10.95 4.37
N ILE A 25 -6.01 -9.99 3.52
CA ILE A 25 -4.64 -9.86 3.03
C ILE A 25 -3.91 -9.01 4.06
N VAL A 26 -3.28 -9.69 4.99
CA VAL A 26 -2.45 -9.04 6.01
C VAL A 26 -1.07 -8.79 5.38
N TYR A 27 -0.58 -7.54 5.45
CA TYR A 27 0.80 -7.24 5.14
C TYR A 27 1.70 -8.10 6.04
N ASP A 28 2.69 -8.77 5.43
CA ASP A 28 3.77 -9.40 6.18
C ASP A 28 4.61 -8.32 6.92
N ALA A 29 5.51 -8.75 7.77
CA ALA A 29 6.33 -7.83 8.58
C ALA A 29 7.17 -6.89 7.70
N ASP A 30 7.66 -7.38 6.56
CA ASP A 30 8.51 -6.59 5.65
C ASP A 30 7.70 -5.46 4.99
N LYS A 31 6.49 -5.75 4.51
CA LYS A 31 5.59 -4.72 3.96
C LYS A 31 5.14 -3.72 5.02
N GLN A 32 4.92 -4.17 6.26
CA GLN A 32 4.61 -3.28 7.38
C GLN A 32 5.80 -2.37 7.70
N ALA A 33 7.02 -2.90 7.73
CA ALA A 33 8.24 -2.12 7.94
C ALA A 33 8.46 -1.10 6.81
N LEU A 34 8.15 -1.45 5.55
CA LEU A 34 8.23 -0.55 4.40
C LEU A 34 7.29 0.66 4.52
N VAL A 35 6.16 0.54 5.22
CA VAL A 35 5.29 1.68 5.52
C VAL A 35 6.01 2.67 6.43
N ILE A 36 6.70 2.18 7.44
CA ILE A 36 7.47 3.02 8.39
C ILE A 36 8.67 3.67 7.69
N ASP A 37 9.38 2.88 6.87
CA ASP A 37 10.47 3.36 6.04
C ASP A 37 10.02 4.52 5.13
N SER A 38 8.90 4.35 4.44
CA SER A 38 8.34 5.39 3.58
C SER A 38 8.02 6.67 4.34
N ILE A 39 7.43 6.56 5.54
CA ILE A 39 7.12 7.70 6.39
C ILE A 39 8.40 8.42 6.82
N TYR A 40 9.41 7.68 7.29
CA TYR A 40 10.66 8.24 7.79
C TYR A 40 11.46 8.93 6.67
N ASN A 41 11.52 8.31 5.49
CA ASN A 41 12.24 8.83 4.33
C ASN A 41 11.44 9.86 3.50
N GLY A 42 10.25 10.26 3.95
CA GLY A 42 9.43 11.26 3.25
C GLY A 42 8.85 10.77 1.92
N ILE A 43 8.78 9.46 1.71
CA ILE A 43 8.16 8.86 0.51
C ILE A 43 6.64 8.92 0.69
N PRO A 44 5.91 9.55 -0.25
CA PRO A 44 4.47 9.72 -0.10
C PRO A 44 3.73 8.38 -0.06
N LEU A 45 2.91 8.19 0.96
CA LEU A 45 1.95 7.08 1.01
C LEU A 45 0.68 7.45 0.25
N PRO A 46 -0.01 6.47 -0.37
CA PRO A 46 -1.34 6.67 -0.92
C PRO A 46 -2.30 7.25 0.12
N ALA A 47 -3.29 8.03 -0.33
CA ALA A 47 -4.26 8.66 0.57
C ALA A 47 -5.00 7.61 1.42
N PHE A 48 -5.34 8.01 2.64
CA PHE A 48 -6.23 7.26 3.53
C PHE A 48 -7.66 7.74 3.30
N TYR A 49 -8.57 6.82 2.99
CA TYR A 49 -9.98 7.13 2.79
C TYR A 49 -10.78 6.73 4.01
N LEU A 50 -11.48 7.71 4.59
CA LEU A 50 -12.27 7.54 5.80
C LEU A 50 -13.72 7.92 5.51
N TRP A 51 -14.67 7.25 6.13
CA TRP A 51 -16.08 7.53 6.06
C TRP A 51 -16.56 8.15 7.37
N GLN A 52 -17.18 9.31 7.29
CA GLN A 52 -17.81 9.96 8.44
C GLN A 52 -19.14 9.26 8.77
N ARG A 53 -19.21 8.66 9.93
CA ARG A 53 -20.43 8.03 10.47
C ARG A 53 -21.32 9.06 11.16
N GLU A 54 -22.58 8.70 11.35
CA GLU A 54 -23.56 9.54 12.08
C GLU A 54 -23.19 9.75 13.56
N ASP A 55 -22.50 8.77 14.17
CA ASP A 55 -22.03 8.85 15.56
C ASP A 55 -20.75 9.71 15.71
N GLY A 56 -20.31 10.37 14.65
CA GLY A 56 -19.11 11.21 14.63
C GLY A 56 -17.79 10.45 14.47
N LYS A 57 -17.81 9.12 14.47
CA LYS A 57 -16.63 8.30 14.25
C LYS A 57 -16.28 8.22 12.77
N LEU A 58 -15.04 7.83 12.51
CA LEU A 58 -14.49 7.65 11.17
C LEU A 58 -14.24 6.15 10.91
N GLU A 59 -14.79 5.62 9.85
CA GLU A 59 -14.61 4.24 9.42
C GLU A 59 -13.62 4.19 8.26
N VAL A 60 -12.66 3.27 8.30
CA VAL A 60 -11.61 3.17 7.27
C VAL A 60 -12.17 2.49 6.03
N LEU A 61 -12.21 3.22 4.90
CA LEU A 61 -12.54 2.67 3.59
C LEU A 61 -11.30 2.10 2.87
N ASP A 62 -10.15 2.82 2.95
CA ASP A 62 -8.86 2.34 2.46
C ASP A 62 -7.72 2.82 3.34
N GLY A 63 -6.63 2.03 3.37
CA GLY A 63 -5.45 2.30 4.19
C GLY A 63 -5.38 1.46 5.46
N LYS A 64 -6.28 0.50 5.70
CA LYS A 64 -6.30 -0.35 6.90
C LYS A 64 -4.95 -0.98 7.22
N GLN A 65 -4.27 -1.58 6.23
CA GLN A 65 -2.99 -2.26 6.42
C GLN A 65 -1.88 -1.28 6.84
N ARG A 66 -1.91 -0.07 6.28
CA ARG A 66 -0.95 1.01 6.61
C ARG A 66 -1.20 1.55 8.02
N ILE A 67 -2.47 1.71 8.41
CA ILE A 67 -2.87 2.09 9.78
C ILE A 67 -2.40 1.04 10.78
N GLU A 68 -2.60 -0.25 10.47
CA GLU A 68 -2.17 -1.34 11.33
C GLU A 68 -0.65 -1.41 11.47
N ALA A 69 0.11 -1.16 10.41
CA ALA A 69 1.57 -1.06 10.46
C ALA A 69 2.03 0.06 11.40
N ILE A 70 1.46 1.26 11.26
CA ILE A 70 1.74 2.41 12.13
C ILE A 70 1.40 2.08 13.60
N LYS A 71 0.22 1.50 13.83
CA LYS A 71 -0.22 1.11 15.17
C LYS A 71 0.72 0.11 15.81
N LYS A 72 1.05 -0.99 15.12
CA LYS A 72 1.97 -2.03 15.62
C LYS A 72 3.35 -1.46 15.91
N PHE A 73 3.88 -0.62 15.05
CA PHE A 73 5.19 0.00 15.27
C PHE A 73 5.19 0.87 16.52
N LYS A 74 4.23 1.77 16.67
CA LYS A 74 4.13 2.64 17.87
C LYS A 74 3.87 1.87 19.16
N GLN A 75 3.25 0.69 19.09
CA GLN A 75 3.06 -0.22 20.22
C GLN A 75 4.27 -1.12 20.51
N GLY A 76 5.28 -1.12 19.65
CA GLY A 76 6.48 -1.96 19.78
C GLY A 76 6.32 -3.38 19.28
N ASN A 77 5.23 -3.67 18.54
CA ASN A 77 4.90 -4.98 17.97
C ASN A 77 5.38 -5.15 16.52
N LEU A 78 6.09 -4.16 15.99
CA LEU A 78 6.74 -4.17 14.69
C LEU A 78 8.13 -3.59 14.87
N LEU A 79 9.13 -4.22 14.25
CA LEU A 79 10.50 -3.70 14.20
C LEU A 79 10.71 -2.93 12.88
N TYR A 80 11.46 -1.84 12.97
CA TYR A 80 12.04 -1.16 11.82
C TYR A 80 13.56 -1.13 12.04
N GLU A 81 14.35 -1.57 11.06
CA GLU A 81 15.81 -1.73 11.19
C GLU A 81 16.24 -2.46 12.49
N GLY A 82 15.50 -3.48 12.88
CA GLY A 82 15.77 -4.29 14.05
C GLY A 82 15.45 -3.63 15.41
N LYS A 83 14.91 -2.40 15.41
CA LYS A 83 14.58 -1.64 16.62
C LYS A 83 13.06 -1.45 16.78
N THR A 84 12.62 -1.40 18.03
CA THR A 84 11.24 -1.01 18.39
C THR A 84 11.07 0.51 18.43
N TRP A 85 9.81 0.99 18.38
CA TRP A 85 9.49 2.41 18.57
C TRP A 85 10.18 3.05 19.79
N LYS A 86 10.17 2.37 20.92
CA LYS A 86 10.79 2.87 22.16
C LYS A 86 12.32 3.00 22.07
N ALA A 87 12.96 2.11 21.33
CA ALA A 87 14.41 2.14 21.17
C ALA A 87 14.89 3.39 20.42
N TYR A 88 14.07 3.91 19.50
CA TYR A 88 14.38 5.15 18.76
C TYR A 88 14.26 6.43 19.59
N ALA A 89 13.66 6.39 20.79
CA ALA A 89 13.55 7.58 21.64
C ALA A 89 14.91 8.14 22.10
N TYR A 90 15.96 7.32 22.06
CA TYR A 90 17.28 7.66 22.60
C TYR A 90 18.35 7.84 21.53
N ASP A 91 18.11 7.37 20.31
CA ASP A 91 19.16 7.21 19.30
C ASP A 91 19.00 8.09 18.05
N SER A 92 17.83 8.64 17.81
CA SER A 92 17.55 9.31 16.55
C SER A 92 16.36 10.27 16.63
N ASP A 93 16.19 11.07 15.59
CA ASP A 93 15.04 11.94 15.35
C ASP A 93 13.83 11.19 14.77
N LEU A 94 13.95 9.86 14.55
CA LEU A 94 12.94 9.05 13.86
C LEU A 94 11.56 9.21 14.47
N GLN A 95 11.44 9.19 15.81
CA GLN A 95 10.14 9.37 16.45
C GLN A 95 9.51 10.71 16.11
N GLN A 96 10.31 11.77 16.13
CA GLN A 96 9.84 13.13 15.84
C GLN A 96 9.45 13.26 14.36
N VAL A 97 10.26 12.74 13.45
CA VAL A 97 10.00 12.75 12.00
C VAL A 97 8.72 11.96 11.70
N VAL A 98 8.62 10.74 12.20
CA VAL A 98 7.43 9.88 11.97
C VAL A 98 6.18 10.52 12.53
N ASP A 99 6.20 11.01 13.77
CA ASP A 99 5.02 11.59 14.42
C ASP A 99 4.51 12.85 13.72
N ASN A 100 5.40 13.68 13.20
CA ASN A 100 5.05 14.93 12.54
C ASN A 100 4.77 14.78 11.03
N THR A 101 5.06 13.62 10.43
CA THR A 101 4.79 13.39 9.01
C THR A 101 3.30 13.53 8.72
N LYS A 102 2.98 14.36 7.71
CA LYS A 102 1.60 14.61 7.28
C LYS A 102 1.14 13.51 6.32
N LEU A 103 0.01 12.92 6.66
CA LEU A 103 -0.67 11.91 5.84
C LEU A 103 -1.83 12.57 5.08
N THR A 104 -1.94 12.26 3.78
CA THR A 104 -3.10 12.66 2.98
C THR A 104 -4.31 11.84 3.43
N THR A 105 -5.34 12.52 3.91
CA THR A 105 -6.55 11.90 4.43
C THR A 105 -7.76 12.51 3.75
N ILE A 106 -8.61 11.68 3.15
CA ILE A 106 -9.84 12.08 2.47
C ILE A 106 -11.01 11.56 3.30
N ILE A 107 -11.84 12.47 3.80
CA ILE A 107 -13.02 12.13 4.58
C ILE A 107 -14.24 12.27 3.66
N CYS A 108 -14.98 11.17 3.50
CA CYS A 108 -16.20 11.09 2.72
C CYS A 108 -17.41 10.98 3.66
N SER A 109 -18.56 11.45 3.20
CA SER A 109 -19.84 11.34 3.92
C SER A 109 -21.00 11.17 2.93
N GLY A 110 -22.17 10.79 3.41
CA GLY A 110 -23.37 10.62 2.59
C GLY A 110 -24.21 9.41 3.01
N THR A 111 -24.90 8.79 2.06
CA THR A 111 -25.72 7.59 2.29
C THR A 111 -24.88 6.30 2.28
N GLU A 112 -25.42 5.19 2.79
CA GLU A 112 -24.77 3.89 2.74
C GLU A 112 -24.54 3.38 1.30
N GLU A 113 -25.46 3.73 0.36
CA GLU A 113 -25.23 3.42 -1.05
C GLU A 113 -24.02 4.17 -1.59
N LYS A 114 -23.87 5.45 -1.23
CA LYS A 114 -22.72 6.27 -1.64
C LYS A 114 -21.42 5.73 -1.06
N LYS A 115 -21.46 5.28 0.19
CA LYS A 115 -20.31 4.62 0.84
C LYS A 115 -19.87 3.39 0.06
N ARG A 116 -20.82 2.49 -0.31
CA ARG A 116 -20.52 1.28 -1.10
C ARG A 116 -19.95 1.62 -2.48
N GLU A 117 -20.53 2.64 -3.14
CA GLU A 117 -20.03 3.10 -4.43
C GLU A 117 -18.57 3.58 -4.33
N ILE A 118 -18.26 4.44 -3.35
CA ILE A 118 -16.91 4.96 -3.12
C ILE A 118 -15.95 3.81 -2.79
N PHE A 119 -16.31 2.91 -1.89
CA PHE A 119 -15.51 1.75 -1.53
C PHE A 119 -15.18 0.87 -2.74
N ASN A 120 -16.18 0.56 -3.57
CA ASN A 120 -15.98 -0.22 -4.78
C ASN A 120 -15.05 0.50 -5.77
N ARG A 121 -15.25 1.79 -5.98
CA ARG A 121 -14.40 2.57 -6.91
C ARG A 121 -12.95 2.65 -6.44
N ILE A 122 -12.69 2.90 -5.15
CA ILE A 122 -11.34 2.94 -4.60
C ILE A 122 -10.65 1.60 -4.82
N ASN A 123 -11.32 0.48 -4.54
CA ASN A 123 -10.74 -0.86 -4.71
C ASN A 123 -10.59 -1.27 -6.17
N THR A 124 -11.47 -0.80 -7.07
CA THR A 124 -11.42 -1.13 -8.51
C THR A 124 -10.40 -0.27 -9.25
N LEU A 125 -10.30 1.01 -8.91
CA LEU A 125 -9.36 1.96 -9.51
C LEU A 125 -7.96 1.90 -8.88
N GLY A 126 -7.88 1.41 -7.65
CA GLY A 126 -6.62 1.10 -6.96
C GLY A 126 -6.00 -0.21 -7.47
N VAL A 127 -5.85 -0.33 -8.78
CA VAL A 127 -5.13 -1.46 -9.37
C VAL A 127 -3.71 -1.43 -8.84
N SER A 128 -3.36 -2.37 -7.94
CA SER A 128 -1.96 -2.58 -7.60
C SER A 128 -1.20 -2.89 -8.89
N LEU A 129 -0.17 -2.10 -9.16
CA LEU A 129 0.71 -2.36 -10.29
C LEU A 129 1.16 -3.82 -10.22
N SER A 130 1.03 -4.56 -11.31
CA SER A 130 1.61 -5.90 -11.41
C SER A 130 3.12 -5.79 -11.22
N LYS A 131 3.78 -6.86 -10.81
CA LYS A 131 5.25 -6.90 -10.70
C LYS A 131 5.93 -6.44 -12.00
N PHE A 132 5.30 -6.72 -13.13
CA PHE A 132 5.76 -6.32 -14.44
C PHE A 132 5.66 -4.80 -14.67
N GLU A 133 4.58 -4.16 -14.27
CA GLU A 133 4.41 -2.70 -14.39
C GLU A 133 5.39 -1.94 -13.48
N VAL A 134 5.68 -2.50 -12.29
CA VAL A 134 6.72 -1.96 -11.38
C VAL A 134 8.10 -2.06 -12.01
N LEU A 135 8.45 -3.22 -12.60
CA LEU A 135 9.73 -3.40 -13.27
C LEU A 135 9.88 -2.49 -14.49
N ASN A 136 8.83 -2.33 -15.29
CA ASN A 136 8.86 -1.38 -16.40
C ASN A 136 9.09 0.06 -15.95
N GLY A 137 8.51 0.47 -14.83
CA GLY A 137 8.74 1.79 -14.26
C GLY A 137 10.18 2.00 -13.74
N LEU A 138 10.76 0.97 -13.13
CA LEU A 138 12.11 1.03 -12.57
C LEU A 138 13.22 0.89 -13.63
N TYR A 139 12.99 0.12 -14.67
CA TYR A 139 13.99 -0.22 -15.70
C TYR A 139 13.58 0.30 -17.09
N HIS A 140 13.03 1.52 -17.13
CA HIS A 140 12.63 2.16 -18.37
C HIS A 140 13.85 2.36 -19.30
N GLY A 141 13.72 1.93 -20.57
CA GLY A 141 14.77 2.09 -21.56
C GLY A 141 14.53 1.24 -22.82
N ASN A 142 15.28 1.54 -23.89
CA ASN A 142 15.08 0.96 -25.23
C ASN A 142 15.07 -0.59 -25.26
N TYR A 143 15.85 -1.23 -24.36
CA TYR A 143 15.88 -2.69 -24.26
C TYR A 143 14.56 -3.27 -23.72
N ILE A 144 14.01 -2.65 -22.68
CA ILE A 144 12.72 -3.05 -22.09
C ILE A 144 11.56 -2.75 -23.04
N GLU A 145 11.62 -1.60 -23.73
CA GLU A 145 10.63 -1.27 -24.77
C GLU A 145 10.65 -2.28 -25.89
N GLY A 146 11.83 -2.64 -26.41
CA GLY A 146 11.98 -3.66 -27.45
C GLY A 146 11.50 -5.04 -27.02
N LEU A 147 11.73 -5.44 -25.76
CA LEU A 147 11.17 -6.69 -25.20
C LEU A 147 9.67 -6.63 -25.07
N ASN A 148 9.11 -5.49 -24.64
CA ASN A 148 7.66 -5.31 -24.54
C ASN A 148 6.98 -5.44 -25.91
N ASP A 149 7.54 -4.79 -26.94
CA ASP A 149 7.03 -4.87 -28.31
C ASP A 149 7.15 -6.29 -28.88
N TYR A 150 8.26 -6.98 -28.62
CA TYR A 150 8.46 -8.35 -29.07
C TYR A 150 7.43 -9.31 -28.44
N PHE A 151 7.20 -9.20 -27.12
CA PHE A 151 6.26 -10.07 -26.41
C PHE A 151 4.81 -9.54 -26.39
N ALA A 152 4.54 -8.39 -26.98
CA ALA A 152 3.16 -7.95 -27.24
C ALA A 152 2.42 -8.88 -28.23
N GLN A 153 3.17 -9.65 -29.03
CA GLN A 153 2.61 -10.62 -29.96
C GLN A 153 2.49 -12.01 -29.30
N ASP A 154 1.29 -12.54 -29.20
CA ASP A 154 1.01 -13.87 -28.64
C ASP A 154 1.90 -14.98 -29.23
N ALA A 155 2.19 -14.90 -30.53
CA ALA A 155 3.02 -15.88 -31.23
C ALA A 155 4.45 -15.95 -30.65
N ASN A 156 5.02 -14.84 -30.20
CA ASN A 156 6.36 -14.80 -29.65
C ASN A 156 6.41 -15.34 -28.21
N VAL A 157 5.36 -15.07 -27.43
CA VAL A 157 5.22 -15.64 -26.07
C VAL A 157 5.11 -17.17 -26.15
N ARG A 158 4.30 -17.69 -27.06
CA ARG A 158 4.09 -19.15 -27.25
C ARG A 158 5.32 -19.89 -27.74
N LYS A 159 6.27 -19.22 -28.38
CA LYS A 159 7.56 -19.84 -28.76
C LYS A 159 8.40 -20.18 -27.51
N VAL A 160 8.31 -19.36 -26.46
CA VAL A 160 9.11 -19.51 -25.24
C VAL A 160 8.33 -20.26 -24.16
N LEU A 161 7.04 -20.02 -24.09
CA LEU A 161 6.10 -20.63 -23.14
C LEU A 161 4.86 -21.17 -23.88
N PRO A 162 4.91 -22.39 -24.46
CA PRO A 162 3.86 -22.92 -25.33
C PRO A 162 2.46 -22.96 -24.70
N ASN A 163 2.38 -23.10 -23.38
CA ASN A 163 1.13 -23.21 -22.61
C ASN A 163 0.77 -21.93 -21.86
N ALA A 164 1.46 -20.81 -22.13
CA ALA A 164 1.17 -19.55 -21.45
C ALA A 164 -0.10 -18.91 -22.05
N THR A 165 -1.00 -18.52 -21.20
CA THR A 165 -2.00 -17.51 -21.55
C THR A 165 -1.34 -16.14 -21.48
N VAL A 166 -1.45 -15.35 -22.54
CA VAL A 166 -0.96 -13.97 -22.54
C VAL A 166 -1.93 -13.15 -21.69
N ASP A 167 -1.65 -13.09 -20.40
CA ASP A 167 -2.40 -12.28 -19.48
C ASP A 167 -1.55 -11.06 -19.05
N ARG A 168 -2.19 -10.08 -18.44
CA ARG A 168 -1.71 -8.74 -18.13
C ARG A 168 -0.45 -8.73 -17.22
N GLY A 169 0.64 -9.25 -17.66
CA GLY A 169 1.94 -9.03 -17.03
C GLY A 169 2.66 -10.24 -16.44
N ASP A 170 2.00 -11.24 -15.88
CA ASP A 170 2.67 -12.31 -15.14
C ASP A 170 3.57 -13.18 -16.05
N ASN A 171 3.09 -13.55 -17.25
CA ASN A 171 3.91 -14.32 -18.18
C ASN A 171 5.09 -13.51 -18.73
N LYS A 172 4.94 -12.22 -18.96
CA LYS A 172 6.03 -11.33 -19.37
C LYS A 172 7.07 -11.16 -18.26
N TYR A 173 6.65 -11.11 -17.00
CA TYR A 173 7.57 -11.06 -15.87
C TYR A 173 8.51 -12.26 -15.83
N HIS A 174 8.01 -13.47 -16.05
CA HIS A 174 8.83 -14.68 -16.09
C HIS A 174 9.86 -14.65 -17.22
N LEU A 175 9.52 -14.09 -18.36
CA LEU A 175 10.44 -13.94 -19.50
C LEU A 175 11.58 -12.95 -19.19
N TYR A 176 11.34 -11.88 -18.47
CA TYR A 176 12.40 -10.94 -18.06
C TYR A 176 13.38 -11.55 -17.05
N VAL A 177 12.92 -12.38 -16.13
CA VAL A 177 13.78 -13.07 -15.16
C VAL A 177 14.69 -14.08 -15.84
N GLY A 178 14.23 -14.72 -16.92
CA GLY A 178 15.02 -15.64 -17.74
C GLY A 178 16.04 -14.97 -18.66
N ALA A 179 15.94 -13.67 -18.90
CA ALA A 179 16.81 -12.89 -19.77
C ALA A 179 18.00 -12.22 -19.08
N LYS A 180 18.28 -12.55 -17.81
CA LYS A 180 19.44 -12.07 -17.04
C LYS A 180 20.69 -12.88 -17.33
#